data_184e31dc07e4a30b85b160146e027635
#
_entry.id   184e31dc07e4a30b85b160146e027635
#
_cell.length_a   1.000
_cell.length_b   1.000
_cell.length_c   1.000
_cell.angle_alpha   90.00
_cell.angle_beta   90.00
_cell.angle_gamma   90.00
#
_symmetry.space_group_name_H-M   'P 1'
#
loop_
_entity.id
_entity.type
_entity.pdbx_description
1 polymer ?
#
loop_
_entity_poly.entity_id
_entity_poly.type
_entity_poly.pdbx_seq_one_letter_code
_entity_poly.pdbx_strand_id
1 'polypeptide(L)'
;MDSKDFKVEDYFKIANYGQERQATPTQGEVALFLALCDMVPDIEPTLTRKASGYVTVDYRGWDFARLKWSPKAKWIMFPSVESKQVKHYLEEPTDVRQFSELVEESRKTIEKWT
;
A
#
# COMPACT_ATOMS: atom_id res chain seq x y z
N MET A 1 -10.28 9.70 -3.79
CA MET A 1 -10.23 9.07 -5.14
C MET A 1 -11.52 8.33 -5.39
N ASP A 2 -12.14 8.58 -6.51
CA ASP A 2 -13.33 7.85 -6.90
C ASP A 2 -12.91 6.52 -7.54
N SER A 3 -13.39 5.40 -6.99
CA SER A 3 -13.03 4.07 -7.48
C SER A 3 -13.44 3.83 -8.94
N LYS A 4 -14.41 4.59 -9.45
CA LYS A 4 -14.84 4.47 -10.84
C LYS A 4 -13.79 4.97 -11.82
N ASP A 5 -12.96 5.91 -11.41
CA ASP A 5 -11.92 6.50 -12.25
C ASP A 5 -10.54 5.89 -12.00
N PHE A 6 -10.47 4.90 -11.13
CA PHE A 6 -9.21 4.27 -10.79
C PHE A 6 -8.73 3.36 -11.91
N LYS A 7 -7.53 3.64 -12.39
CA LYS A 7 -6.85 2.78 -13.37
C LYS A 7 -5.60 2.24 -12.72
N VAL A 8 -5.58 0.95 -12.47
CA VAL A 8 -4.47 0.30 -11.78
C VAL A 8 -3.14 0.57 -12.46
N GLU A 9 -3.11 0.56 -13.77
CA GLU A 9 -1.89 0.77 -14.54
C GLU A 9 -1.26 2.14 -14.34
N ASP A 10 -2.04 3.14 -13.91
CA ASP A 10 -1.52 4.49 -13.64
C ASP A 10 -0.75 4.56 -12.32
N TYR A 11 -0.99 3.63 -11.42
CA TYR A 11 -0.45 3.65 -10.07
C TYR A 11 0.49 2.49 -9.78
N PHE A 12 0.42 1.43 -10.57
CA PHE A 12 1.17 0.21 -10.32
C PHE A 12 2.49 0.21 -11.10
N LYS A 13 3.60 0.02 -10.40
CA LYS A 13 4.93 -0.07 -10.99
C LYS A 13 5.58 -1.38 -10.63
N ILE A 14 6.33 -1.94 -11.57
CA ILE A 14 7.15 -3.11 -11.31
C ILE A 14 8.52 -2.64 -10.84
N ALA A 15 8.88 -2.96 -9.63
CA ALA A 15 10.17 -2.57 -9.09
C ALA A 15 11.32 -3.24 -9.84
N ASN A 16 11.06 -4.33 -10.59
CA ASN A 16 12.16 -5.20 -10.86
C ASN A 16 11.82 -6.21 -11.92
N TYR A 17 12.57 -6.24 -13.04
CA TYR A 17 13.30 -7.45 -13.16
C TYR A 17 12.75 -8.43 -14.15
N GLY A 18 12.15 -7.97 -15.20
CA GLY A 18 11.70 -8.84 -16.25
C GLY A 18 10.53 -9.74 -15.88
N GLN A 19 9.82 -9.44 -14.79
CA GLN A 19 8.66 -10.20 -14.35
C GLN A 19 7.37 -9.46 -14.62
N GLU A 20 7.16 -9.07 -15.86
CA GLU A 20 5.98 -8.32 -16.27
C GLU A 20 4.68 -9.07 -15.97
N ARG A 21 4.73 -10.39 -15.90
CA ARG A 21 3.54 -11.19 -15.59
C ARG A 21 2.97 -10.92 -14.21
N GLN A 22 3.79 -10.40 -13.30
CA GLN A 22 3.36 -10.12 -11.93
C GLN A 22 3.02 -8.66 -11.73
N ALA A 23 2.95 -7.90 -12.82
CA ALA A 23 2.66 -6.49 -12.74
C ALA A 23 1.23 -6.19 -12.29
N THR A 24 0.29 -7.08 -12.57
CA THR A 24 -1.11 -6.83 -12.26
C THR A 24 -1.39 -7.13 -10.79
N PRO A 25 -1.86 -6.16 -10.00
CA PRO A 25 -2.22 -6.43 -8.62
C PRO A 25 -3.49 -7.28 -8.54
N THR A 26 -3.63 -8.03 -7.45
CA THR A 26 -4.83 -8.82 -7.20
C THR A 26 -5.97 -7.90 -6.77
N GLN A 27 -7.22 -8.42 -6.85
CA GLN A 27 -8.38 -7.66 -6.42
C GLN A 27 -8.28 -7.21 -4.96
N GLY A 28 -7.76 -8.09 -4.10
CA GLY A 28 -7.58 -7.75 -2.69
C GLY A 28 -6.53 -6.67 -2.47
N GLU A 29 -5.44 -6.72 -3.23
CA GLU A 29 -4.42 -5.67 -3.17
C GLU A 29 -4.99 -4.33 -3.60
N VAL A 30 -5.76 -4.31 -4.69
CA VAL A 30 -6.41 -3.09 -5.17
C VAL A 30 -7.40 -2.56 -4.14
N ALA A 31 -8.24 -3.43 -3.57
CA ALA A 31 -9.22 -3.02 -2.58
C ALA A 31 -8.56 -2.42 -1.34
N LEU A 32 -7.46 -3.01 -0.88
CA LEU A 32 -6.72 -2.49 0.26
C LEU A 32 -6.07 -1.14 -0.07
N PHE A 33 -5.49 -1.03 -1.26
CA PHE A 33 -4.91 0.23 -1.71
C PHE A 33 -5.96 1.34 -1.78
N LEU A 34 -7.12 1.04 -2.34
CA LEU A 34 -8.21 2.02 -2.43
C LEU A 34 -8.70 2.46 -1.05
N ALA A 35 -8.78 1.52 -0.10
CA ALA A 35 -9.14 1.87 1.27
C ALA A 35 -8.12 2.82 1.89
N LEU A 36 -6.82 2.59 1.64
CA LEU A 36 -5.78 3.52 2.08
C LEU A 36 -5.93 4.90 1.44
N CYS A 37 -6.20 4.96 0.14
CA CYS A 37 -6.38 6.22 -0.56
C CYS A 37 -7.57 7.01 -0.01
N ASP A 38 -8.64 6.32 0.36
CA ASP A 38 -9.81 6.96 0.96
C ASP A 38 -9.48 7.61 2.31
N MET A 39 -8.50 7.08 3.02
CA MET A 39 -8.09 7.61 4.32
C MET A 39 -7.19 8.84 4.18
N VAL A 40 -6.53 9.00 3.05
CA VAL A 40 -5.62 10.11 2.78
C VAL A 40 -5.88 10.68 1.38
N PRO A 41 -7.06 11.29 1.16
CA PRO A 41 -7.49 11.65 -0.19
C PRO A 41 -6.67 12.76 -0.85
N ASP A 42 -5.85 13.47 -0.09
CA ASP A 42 -5.04 14.58 -0.59
C ASP A 42 -3.64 14.15 -1.02
N ILE A 43 -3.33 12.86 -0.97
CA ILE A 43 -2.05 12.34 -1.46
C ILE A 43 -2.30 11.39 -2.62
N GLU A 44 -1.27 11.18 -3.44
CA GLU A 44 -1.33 10.27 -4.58
C GLU A 44 -0.24 9.20 -4.43
N PRO A 45 -0.50 8.16 -3.65
CA PRO A 45 0.49 7.09 -3.51
C PRO A 45 0.54 6.22 -4.74
N THR A 46 1.67 5.56 -4.94
CA THR A 46 1.85 4.60 -6.02
C THR A 46 2.14 3.21 -5.46
N LEU A 47 1.90 2.21 -6.27
CA LEU A 47 2.13 0.81 -5.91
C LEU A 47 3.37 0.28 -6.61
N THR A 48 4.19 -0.46 -5.90
CA THR A 48 5.36 -1.12 -6.47
C THR A 48 5.41 -2.58 -6.02
N ARG A 49 5.41 -3.52 -6.98
CA ARG A 49 5.53 -4.94 -6.69
C ARG A 49 6.96 -5.28 -6.34
N LYS A 50 7.18 -5.98 -5.25
CA LYS A 50 8.51 -6.46 -4.86
C LYS A 50 8.70 -7.92 -5.21
N ALA A 51 9.96 -8.33 -5.38
CA ALA A 51 10.31 -9.68 -5.78
C ALA A 51 9.80 -10.75 -4.80
N SER A 52 9.67 -10.40 -3.52
CA SER A 52 9.17 -11.32 -2.50
C SER A 52 7.65 -11.46 -2.47
N GLY A 53 6.93 -10.76 -3.36
CA GLY A 53 5.49 -10.94 -3.53
C GLY A 53 4.61 -9.94 -2.83
N TYR A 54 5.16 -9.13 -1.94
CA TYR A 54 4.37 -8.05 -1.33
C TYR A 54 4.42 -6.80 -2.20
N VAL A 55 3.55 -5.84 -1.88
CA VAL A 55 3.47 -4.57 -2.60
C VAL A 55 3.81 -3.45 -1.63
N THR A 56 4.66 -2.51 -2.07
CA THR A 56 4.86 -1.28 -1.31
C THR A 56 3.92 -0.22 -1.84
N VAL A 57 3.41 0.59 -0.91
CA VAL A 57 2.66 1.79 -1.23
C VAL A 57 3.62 2.94 -0.98
N ASP A 58 3.97 3.65 -2.05
CA ASP A 58 5.01 4.67 -1.99
C ASP A 58 4.38 6.06 -2.00
N TYR A 59 4.91 6.95 -1.16
CA TYR A 59 4.53 8.36 -1.13
C TYR A 59 5.80 9.18 -1.08
N ARG A 60 5.96 10.06 -2.07
CA ARG A 60 7.15 10.92 -2.20
C ARG A 60 8.47 10.13 -2.20
N GLY A 61 8.43 8.91 -2.73
CA GLY A 61 9.61 8.05 -2.81
C GLY A 61 9.92 7.26 -1.55
N TRP A 62 9.08 7.34 -0.53
CA TRP A 62 9.27 6.62 0.72
C TRP A 62 8.19 5.55 0.92
N ASP A 63 8.50 4.53 1.72
CA ASP A 63 7.55 3.48 2.05
C ASP A 63 6.45 4.03 2.97
N PHE A 64 5.31 4.36 2.38
CA PHE A 64 4.13 4.76 3.15
C PHE A 64 3.53 3.56 3.87
N ALA A 65 3.42 2.44 3.17
CA ALA A 65 2.92 1.19 3.72
C ALA A 65 3.42 0.03 2.87
N ARG A 66 3.42 -1.17 3.45
CA ARG A 66 3.65 -2.41 2.71
C ARG A 66 2.47 -3.32 2.96
N LEU A 67 2.00 -4.00 1.94
CA LEU A 67 0.83 -4.85 2.07
C LEU A 67 1.01 -6.16 1.32
N LYS A 68 0.28 -7.17 1.79
CA LYS A 68 0.17 -8.43 1.09
C LYS A 68 -1.27 -8.90 1.19
N TRP A 69 -1.79 -9.42 0.10
CA TRP A 69 -3.12 -9.98 0.09
C TRP A 69 -3.12 -11.23 -0.77
N SER A 70 -3.01 -12.35 -0.10
CA SER A 70 -3.02 -13.68 -0.74
C SER A 70 -3.86 -14.62 0.11
N PRO A 71 -4.24 -15.79 -0.40
CA PRO A 71 -5.00 -16.74 0.41
C PRO A 71 -4.31 -17.16 1.71
N LYS A 72 -2.97 -17.08 1.75
CA LYS A 72 -2.19 -17.52 2.90
C LYS A 72 -1.75 -16.39 3.82
N ALA A 73 -1.74 -15.15 3.33
CA ALA A 73 -1.23 -14.03 4.12
C ALA A 73 -1.93 -12.73 3.73
N LYS A 74 -2.51 -12.05 4.71
CA LYS A 74 -3.24 -10.79 4.51
C LYS A 74 -2.81 -9.84 5.61
N TRP A 75 -1.93 -8.87 5.28
CA TRP A 75 -1.38 -7.98 6.28
C TRP A 75 -0.97 -6.63 5.68
N ILE A 76 -0.78 -5.66 6.56
CA ILE A 76 -0.24 -4.34 6.22
C ILE A 76 0.83 -3.96 7.24
N MET A 77 1.82 -3.19 6.79
CA MET A 77 2.91 -2.67 7.63
C MET A 77 3.08 -1.18 7.35
N PHE A 78 3.60 -0.46 8.34
CA PHE A 78 3.90 0.97 8.22
C PHE A 78 5.37 1.21 8.58
N PRO A 79 6.30 0.91 7.65
CA PRO A 79 7.73 0.90 7.97
C PRO A 79 8.32 2.26 8.30
N SER A 80 7.68 3.36 7.88
CA SER A 80 8.16 4.70 8.20
C SER A 80 7.81 5.15 9.62
N VAL A 81 6.92 4.43 10.30
CA VAL A 81 6.46 4.76 11.65
C VAL A 81 6.93 3.71 12.65
N GLU A 82 6.83 2.45 12.28
CA GLU A 82 7.16 1.33 13.16
C GLU A 82 8.55 0.81 12.82
N SER A 83 9.48 0.95 13.76
CA SER A 83 10.89 0.61 13.55
C SER A 83 11.14 -0.90 13.42
N LYS A 84 10.18 -1.71 13.84
CA LYS A 84 10.23 -3.17 13.66
C LYS A 84 9.27 -3.55 12.56
N GLN A 85 9.52 -4.68 11.91
CA GLN A 85 8.62 -5.17 10.86
C GLN A 85 7.36 -5.75 11.51
N VAL A 86 6.46 -4.86 11.89
CA VAL A 86 5.20 -5.23 12.54
C VAL A 86 4.14 -5.45 11.47
N LYS A 87 3.66 -6.67 11.36
CA LYS A 87 2.59 -7.02 10.44
C LYS A 87 1.25 -6.96 11.16
N HIS A 88 0.36 -6.13 10.64
CA HIS A 88 -1.01 -6.05 11.14
C HIS A 88 -1.88 -6.92 10.24
N TYR A 89 -2.36 -8.03 10.78
CA TYR A 89 -3.14 -8.99 9.99
C TYR A 89 -4.58 -8.53 9.83
N LEU A 90 -5.13 -8.77 8.64
CA LEU A 90 -6.45 -8.29 8.25
C LEU A 90 -7.31 -9.46 7.80
N GLU A 91 -8.63 -9.36 7.99
CA GLU A 91 -9.57 -10.32 7.44
C GLU A 91 -10.21 -9.77 6.16
N GLU A 92 -10.49 -8.47 6.15
CA GLU A 92 -11.06 -7.77 5.02
C GLU A 92 -10.18 -6.57 4.66
N PRO A 93 -10.14 -6.14 3.38
CA PRO A 93 -9.35 -4.96 3.02
C PRO A 93 -9.75 -3.70 3.78
N THR A 94 -11.03 -3.54 4.08
CA THR A 94 -11.53 -2.36 4.80
C THR A 94 -11.12 -2.35 6.26
N ASP A 95 -10.60 -3.45 6.80
CA ASP A 95 -10.10 -3.50 8.18
C ASP A 95 -8.93 -2.54 8.39
N VAL A 96 -8.27 -2.11 7.32
CA VAL A 96 -7.18 -1.13 7.41
C VAL A 96 -7.65 0.18 8.05
N ARG A 97 -8.94 0.48 8.01
CA ARG A 97 -9.48 1.68 8.63
C ARG A 97 -9.29 1.73 10.15
N GLN A 98 -9.06 0.58 10.77
CA GLN A 98 -8.75 0.51 12.19
C GLN A 98 -7.38 1.12 12.52
N PHE A 99 -6.54 1.32 11.52
CA PHE A 99 -5.19 1.82 11.68
C PHE A 99 -5.04 3.28 11.20
N SER A 100 -6.11 4.06 11.31
CA SER A 100 -6.12 5.44 10.82
C SER A 100 -5.03 6.29 11.46
N GLU A 101 -4.71 6.05 12.73
CA GLU A 101 -3.64 6.79 13.40
C GLU A 101 -2.27 6.49 12.79
N LEU A 102 -2.00 5.21 12.50
CA LEU A 102 -0.74 4.81 11.87
C LEU A 102 -0.64 5.36 10.44
N VAL A 103 -1.76 5.37 9.72
CA VAL A 103 -1.81 5.94 8.37
C VAL A 103 -1.43 7.43 8.40
N GLU A 104 -2.04 8.19 9.31
CA GLU A 104 -1.73 9.61 9.44
C GLU A 104 -0.29 9.86 9.92
N GLU A 105 0.20 9.05 10.87
CA GLU A 105 1.57 9.17 11.32
C GLU A 105 2.57 8.88 10.20
N SER A 106 2.30 7.88 9.38
CA SER A 106 3.16 7.55 8.25
C SER A 106 3.22 8.71 7.26
N ARG A 107 2.06 9.29 6.95
CA ARG A 107 1.97 10.45 6.07
C ARG A 107 2.78 11.61 6.62
N LYS A 108 2.56 11.98 7.89
CA LYS A 108 3.23 13.10 8.51
C LYS A 108 4.74 12.90 8.61
N THR A 109 5.15 11.67 8.92
CA THR A 109 6.58 11.33 9.03
C THR A 109 7.27 11.52 7.69
N ILE A 110 6.68 11.03 6.61
CA ILE A 110 7.24 11.19 5.27
C ILE A 110 7.29 12.66 4.87
N GLU A 111 6.26 13.42 5.18
CA GLU A 111 6.23 14.85 4.87
C GLU A 111 7.31 15.63 5.60
N LYS A 112 7.69 15.19 6.79
CA LYS A 112 8.83 15.79 7.51
C LYS A 112 10.17 15.51 6.84
N TRP A 113 10.30 14.34 6.18
CA TRP A 113 11.55 13.94 5.55
C TRP A 113 11.74 14.59 4.17
N THR A 114 10.69 15.12 3.63
CA THR A 114 10.70 15.69 2.29
C THR A 114 10.36 17.18 2.30
#